data_1c0508bc1422eb669a8ed6a370acc513
#
_entry.id   1c0508bc1422eb669a8ed6a370acc513
#
_cell.length_a   1.000
_cell.length_b   1.000
_cell.length_c   1.000
_cell.angle_alpha   90.00
_cell.angle_beta   90.00
_cell.angle_gamma   90.00
#
_symmetry.space_group_name_H-M   'P 1'
#
loop_
_entity.id
_entity.type
_entity.pdbx_description
1 polymer ?
#
loop_
_entity_poly.entity_id
_entity_poly.type
_entity_poly.pdbx_seq_one_letter_code
_entity_poly.pdbx_strand_id
1 'polypeptide(L)'
;DMTLPQPPESPLGEWLNAQALGVCAKPANAETKALSFAEMAKLAKARTHLRKDPLHVCQQNLHLSFFFDGTGNNKKLDDPKDKSSNIARLHDAHEETPSNGVVRIYIPGVGTPFPEIGDKGGALGLGFGAGGEGRLKYAMERFDERIAIAEARAMNPTNKITGIHIAIFGFSRGAAKARAFALRMHARLAPQGDGWVLRGKGYPVRIYFMGLMDTVASVGLSNT
;
A
#
# COMPACT_ATOMS: atom_id res chain seq x y z
N ASP A 1 -21.08 24.94 -27.49
CA ASP A 1 -21.29 23.48 -27.58
C ASP A 1 -19.95 22.78 -27.51
N MET A 2 -19.53 22.45 -26.30
CA MET A 2 -18.31 21.64 -26.09
C MET A 2 -18.73 20.19 -25.93
N THR A 3 -18.85 19.49 -27.05
CA THR A 3 -18.94 18.02 -27.03
C THR A 3 -17.57 17.45 -26.71
N LEU A 4 -17.45 16.81 -25.54
CA LEU A 4 -16.24 16.05 -25.18
C LEU A 4 -16.00 14.94 -26.22
N PRO A 5 -14.75 14.70 -26.63
CA PRO A 5 -14.46 13.62 -27.57
C PRO A 5 -14.87 12.28 -26.96
N GLN A 6 -15.59 11.50 -27.74
CA GLN A 6 -15.97 10.13 -27.37
C GLN A 6 -14.70 9.28 -27.23
N PRO A 7 -14.59 8.49 -26.14
CA PRO A 7 -13.47 7.57 -26.01
C PRO A 7 -13.53 6.49 -27.10
N PRO A 8 -12.38 5.94 -27.52
CA PRO A 8 -12.35 4.92 -28.56
C PRO A 8 -13.15 3.68 -28.15
N GLU A 9 -13.87 3.13 -29.10
CA GLU A 9 -14.63 1.87 -28.97
C GLU A 9 -13.66 0.68 -28.80
N SER A 10 -13.11 0.53 -27.61
CA SER A 10 -12.31 -0.62 -27.20
C SER A 10 -12.89 -1.20 -25.92
N PRO A 11 -12.73 -2.50 -25.66
CA PRO A 11 -13.16 -3.12 -24.40
C PRO A 11 -12.64 -2.39 -23.16
N LEU A 12 -11.47 -1.75 -23.27
CA LEU A 12 -10.87 -0.92 -22.23
C LEU A 12 -11.63 0.41 -22.08
N GLY A 13 -12.12 1.01 -23.17
CA GLY A 13 -12.91 2.24 -23.17
C GLY A 13 -14.27 2.05 -22.52
N GLU A 14 -14.92 0.93 -22.79
CA GLU A 14 -16.20 0.58 -22.13
C GLU A 14 -16.02 0.37 -20.62
N TRP A 15 -14.93 -0.29 -20.21
CA TRP A 15 -14.62 -0.50 -18.80
C TRP A 15 -14.32 0.82 -18.07
N LEU A 16 -13.57 1.72 -18.68
CA LEU A 16 -13.27 3.03 -18.12
C LEU A 16 -14.54 3.92 -18.02
N ASN A 17 -15.44 3.84 -19.01
CA ASN A 17 -16.71 4.55 -18.98
C ASN A 17 -17.64 4.03 -17.87
N ALA A 18 -17.70 2.71 -17.68
CA ALA A 18 -18.50 2.10 -16.61
C ALA A 18 -18.00 2.53 -15.21
N GLN A 19 -16.69 2.68 -15.03
CA GLN A 19 -16.12 3.19 -13.79
C GLN A 19 -16.40 4.68 -13.56
N ALA A 20 -16.34 5.50 -14.60
CA ALA A 20 -16.62 6.93 -14.52
C ALA A 20 -18.09 7.22 -14.15
N LEU A 21 -19.01 6.33 -14.51
CA LEU A 21 -20.44 6.44 -14.21
C LEU A 21 -20.83 5.83 -12.84
N GLY A 22 -19.86 5.34 -12.05
CA GLY A 22 -20.10 4.74 -10.74
C GLY A 22 -20.92 3.44 -10.79
N VAL A 23 -21.13 2.88 -11.97
CA VAL A 23 -21.79 1.61 -12.17
C VAL A 23 -20.72 0.52 -12.04
N CYS A 24 -20.63 -0.12 -10.87
CA CYS A 24 -20.00 -1.43 -10.76
C CYS A 24 -20.83 -2.44 -11.57
N ALA A 25 -20.74 -2.39 -12.89
CA ALA A 25 -21.23 -3.47 -13.71
C ALA A 25 -20.33 -4.69 -13.39
N LYS A 26 -20.85 -5.66 -12.63
CA LYS A 26 -20.31 -7.00 -12.71
C LYS A 26 -20.25 -7.34 -14.20
N PRO A 27 -19.07 -7.68 -14.76
CA PRO A 27 -19.00 -8.16 -16.12
C PRO A 27 -19.97 -9.34 -16.20
N ALA A 28 -21.03 -9.16 -16.99
CA ALA A 28 -21.96 -10.22 -17.25
C ALA A 28 -21.14 -11.37 -17.85
N ASN A 29 -20.99 -12.46 -17.11
CA ASN A 29 -20.44 -13.73 -17.58
C ASN A 29 -19.04 -13.67 -18.25
N ALA A 30 -18.10 -12.95 -17.71
CA ALA A 30 -16.70 -13.33 -17.92
C ALA A 30 -16.49 -14.61 -17.10
N GLU A 31 -16.80 -15.77 -17.70
CA GLU A 31 -16.24 -17.02 -17.22
C GLU A 31 -14.74 -16.83 -17.18
N THR A 32 -14.17 -16.72 -15.98
CA THR A 32 -12.72 -16.74 -15.77
C THR A 32 -12.28 -18.15 -16.15
N LYS A 33 -12.07 -18.36 -17.46
CA LYS A 33 -11.51 -19.59 -17.97
C LYS A 33 -10.11 -19.73 -17.40
N ALA A 34 -9.90 -20.73 -16.56
CA ALA A 34 -8.58 -21.04 -16.07
C ALA A 34 -7.63 -21.16 -17.27
N LEU A 35 -6.48 -20.47 -17.20
CA LEU A 35 -5.46 -20.55 -18.25
C LEU A 35 -5.09 -22.02 -18.47
N SER A 36 -5.08 -22.46 -19.71
CA SER A 36 -4.57 -23.78 -20.07
C SER A 36 -3.08 -23.91 -19.70
N PHE A 37 -2.62 -25.12 -19.51
CA PHE A 37 -1.21 -25.39 -19.21
C PHE A 37 -0.26 -24.76 -20.27
N ALA A 38 -0.67 -24.76 -21.54
CA ALA A 38 0.09 -24.12 -22.63
C ALA A 38 0.14 -22.60 -22.51
N GLU A 39 -0.93 -21.94 -22.07
CA GLU A 39 -0.97 -20.49 -21.83
C GLU A 39 -0.16 -20.12 -20.59
N MET A 40 -0.23 -20.90 -19.52
CA MET A 40 0.63 -20.74 -18.35
C MET A 40 2.11 -20.89 -18.69
N ALA A 41 2.46 -21.88 -19.53
CA ALA A 41 3.82 -22.07 -20.01
C ALA A 41 4.31 -20.91 -20.89
N LYS A 42 3.45 -20.35 -21.75
CA LYS A 42 3.76 -19.14 -22.54
C LYS A 42 3.99 -17.92 -21.64
N LEU A 43 3.14 -17.71 -20.63
CA LEU A 43 3.28 -16.64 -19.63
C LEU A 43 4.58 -16.81 -18.82
N ALA A 44 4.88 -18.01 -18.36
CA ALA A 44 6.12 -18.30 -17.65
C ALA A 44 7.35 -18.03 -18.52
N LYS A 45 7.30 -18.44 -19.81
CA LYS A 45 8.36 -18.19 -20.79
C LYS A 45 8.53 -16.69 -21.08
N ALA A 46 7.44 -15.94 -21.24
CA ALA A 46 7.47 -14.50 -21.43
C ALA A 46 8.08 -13.79 -20.21
N ARG A 47 7.68 -14.18 -18.98
CA ARG A 47 8.27 -13.68 -17.73
C ARG A 47 9.77 -14.00 -17.62
N THR A 48 10.20 -15.15 -18.13
CA THR A 48 11.61 -15.56 -18.12
C THR A 48 12.42 -14.77 -19.15
N HIS A 49 11.84 -14.41 -20.31
CA HIS A 49 12.48 -13.54 -21.31
C HIS A 49 12.64 -12.11 -20.81
N LEU A 50 11.64 -11.55 -20.14
CA LEU A 50 11.72 -10.24 -19.48
C LEU A 50 12.80 -10.20 -18.38
N ARG A 51 13.14 -11.36 -17.78
CA ARG A 51 14.22 -11.49 -16.77
C ARG A 51 15.62 -11.71 -17.35
N LYS A 52 15.73 -12.04 -18.64
CA LYS A 52 16.99 -12.43 -19.29
C LYS A 52 17.60 -11.34 -20.15
N ASP A 53 17.13 -10.09 -20.08
CA ASP A 53 17.79 -8.98 -20.75
C ASP A 53 19.10 -8.68 -20.00
N PRO A 54 20.27 -8.97 -20.58
CA PRO A 54 21.56 -8.77 -19.91
C PRO A 54 21.90 -7.28 -19.71
N LEU A 55 21.13 -6.37 -20.27
CA LEU A 55 21.23 -4.92 -20.07
C LEU A 55 20.31 -4.43 -18.94
N HIS A 56 19.45 -5.27 -18.37
CA HIS A 56 18.73 -4.93 -17.16
C HIS A 56 19.67 -5.06 -15.97
N VAL A 57 20.36 -3.99 -15.70
CA VAL A 57 20.84 -3.64 -14.36
C VAL A 57 19.70 -4.01 -13.42
N CYS A 58 19.95 -4.84 -12.42
CA CYS A 58 18.92 -5.26 -11.47
C CYS A 58 18.45 -4.04 -10.68
N GLN A 59 17.58 -3.25 -11.30
CA GLN A 59 17.01 -2.04 -10.71
C GLN A 59 16.00 -2.43 -9.65
N GLN A 60 16.15 -1.87 -8.46
CA GLN A 60 15.20 -2.08 -7.38
C GLN A 60 14.11 -1.01 -7.44
N ASN A 61 12.89 -1.41 -7.82
CA ASN A 61 11.68 -0.64 -7.59
C ASN A 61 11.02 -1.18 -6.33
N LEU A 62 10.96 -0.37 -5.30
CA LEU A 62 10.30 -0.74 -4.05
C LEU A 62 8.81 -0.37 -4.12
N HIS A 63 7.95 -1.33 -3.86
CA HIS A 63 6.50 -1.15 -3.74
C HIS A 63 6.10 -1.44 -2.30
N LEU A 64 5.85 -0.39 -1.53
CA LEU A 64 5.56 -0.49 -0.11
C LEU A 64 4.10 -0.11 0.13
N SER A 65 3.29 -1.06 0.58
CA SER A 65 1.87 -0.87 0.85
C SER A 65 1.60 -0.92 2.35
N PHE A 66 1.03 0.17 2.89
CA PHE A 66 0.74 0.33 4.32
C PHE A 66 -0.77 0.24 4.55
N PHE A 67 -1.18 -0.60 5.49
CA PHE A 67 -2.57 -0.91 5.79
C PHE A 67 -2.89 -0.56 7.25
N PHE A 68 -3.51 0.61 7.47
CA PHE A 68 -3.91 1.10 8.79
C PHE A 68 -5.33 0.68 9.10
N ASP A 69 -5.51 -0.29 10.00
CA ASP A 69 -6.82 -0.81 10.31
C ASP A 69 -7.61 0.08 11.29
N GLY A 70 -8.92 -0.13 11.27
CA GLY A 70 -9.88 0.59 12.09
C GLY A 70 -9.79 0.20 13.57
N THR A 71 -10.36 1.06 14.40
CA THR A 71 -10.43 0.84 15.85
C THR A 71 -11.02 -0.52 16.19
N GLY A 72 -10.37 -1.23 17.09
CA GLY A 72 -10.80 -2.55 17.55
C GLY A 72 -10.52 -3.68 16.56
N ASN A 73 -10.05 -3.39 15.35
CA ASN A 73 -9.75 -4.40 14.34
C ASN A 73 -8.29 -4.86 14.45
N ASN A 74 -8.09 -6.16 14.46
CA ASN A 74 -6.77 -6.78 14.50
C ASN A 74 -6.80 -8.11 13.74
N LYS A 75 -6.16 -8.15 12.61
CA LYS A 75 -6.12 -9.32 11.73
C LYS A 75 -5.80 -10.61 12.48
N LYS A 76 -4.76 -10.61 13.35
CA LYS A 76 -4.36 -11.80 14.13
C LYS A 76 -5.48 -12.33 15.04
N LEU A 77 -6.39 -11.47 15.49
CA LEU A 77 -7.49 -11.81 16.40
C LEU A 77 -8.82 -12.06 15.67
N ASP A 78 -8.99 -11.46 14.50
CA ASP A 78 -10.25 -11.42 13.77
C ASP A 78 -10.33 -12.51 12.68
N ASP A 79 -9.21 -12.83 12.02
CA ASP A 79 -9.16 -13.89 11.00
C ASP A 79 -9.66 -15.26 11.50
N PRO A 80 -9.27 -15.75 12.71
CA PRO A 80 -9.77 -17.00 13.21
C PRO A 80 -11.29 -17.03 13.50
N LYS A 81 -11.93 -15.85 13.48
CA LYS A 81 -13.37 -15.67 13.78
C LYS A 81 -14.16 -15.26 12.54
N ASP A 82 -13.55 -15.25 11.34
CA ASP A 82 -14.15 -14.75 10.09
C ASP A 82 -14.67 -13.30 10.20
N LYS A 83 -14.03 -12.48 11.07
CA LYS A 83 -14.39 -11.07 11.32
C LYS A 83 -13.38 -10.07 10.78
N SER A 84 -12.55 -10.49 9.86
CA SER A 84 -11.53 -9.65 9.25
C SER A 84 -12.13 -8.40 8.60
N SER A 85 -11.52 -7.26 8.91
CA SER A 85 -11.89 -5.98 8.28
C SER A 85 -11.56 -6.00 6.78
N ASN A 86 -12.12 -5.04 6.04
CA ASN A 86 -11.77 -4.86 4.63
C ASN A 86 -10.29 -4.48 4.46
N ILE A 87 -9.68 -3.80 5.44
CA ILE A 87 -8.24 -3.50 5.43
C ILE A 87 -7.40 -4.78 5.58
N ALA A 88 -7.78 -5.68 6.49
CA ALA A 88 -7.12 -6.97 6.64
C ALA A 88 -7.23 -7.81 5.36
N ARG A 89 -8.42 -7.85 4.75
CA ARG A 89 -8.66 -8.56 3.47
C ARG A 89 -7.88 -7.96 2.32
N LEU A 90 -7.81 -6.63 2.21
CA LEU A 90 -6.99 -5.95 1.20
C LEU A 90 -5.50 -6.22 1.39
N HIS A 91 -5.03 -6.24 2.65
CA HIS A 91 -3.66 -6.63 2.96
C HIS A 91 -3.37 -8.05 2.47
N ASP A 92 -4.28 -9.01 2.67
CA ASP A 92 -4.07 -10.39 2.22
C ASP A 92 -4.13 -10.55 0.70
N ALA A 93 -4.96 -9.75 0.04
CA ALA A 93 -5.06 -9.74 -1.42
C ALA A 93 -3.85 -9.09 -2.10
N HIS A 94 -3.06 -8.28 -1.38
CA HIS A 94 -1.86 -7.66 -1.94
C HIS A 94 -0.74 -8.68 -2.11
N GLU A 95 -0.02 -8.56 -3.23
CA GLU A 95 1.18 -9.35 -3.48
C GLU A 95 2.24 -9.04 -2.42
N GLU A 96 2.97 -10.08 -2.00
CA GLU A 96 4.12 -9.97 -1.13
C GLU A 96 5.28 -10.79 -1.69
N THR A 97 6.21 -10.09 -2.32
CA THR A 97 7.45 -10.66 -2.87
C THR A 97 8.65 -9.79 -2.45
N PRO A 98 9.08 -9.91 -1.18
CA PRO A 98 10.14 -9.05 -0.63
C PRO A 98 11.46 -9.12 -1.39
N SER A 99 11.74 -10.27 -2.04
CA SER A 99 12.90 -10.43 -2.94
C SER A 99 12.84 -9.49 -4.14
N ASN A 100 11.64 -9.16 -4.60
CA ASN A 100 11.39 -8.26 -5.74
C ASN A 100 11.05 -6.83 -5.29
N GLY A 101 11.16 -6.53 -3.99
CA GLY A 101 10.87 -5.21 -3.45
C GLY A 101 9.38 -4.92 -3.21
N VAL A 102 8.49 -5.92 -3.34
CA VAL A 102 7.05 -5.75 -3.06
C VAL A 102 6.76 -6.19 -1.63
N VAL A 103 6.32 -5.26 -0.79
CA VAL A 103 6.10 -5.50 0.64
C VAL A 103 4.79 -4.88 1.09
N ARG A 104 4.03 -5.63 1.87
CA ARG A 104 2.82 -5.19 2.54
C ARG A 104 3.03 -5.11 4.05
N ILE A 105 2.59 -4.02 4.65
CA ILE A 105 2.80 -3.72 6.07
C ILE A 105 1.44 -3.46 6.71
N TYR A 106 1.02 -4.35 7.60
CA TYR A 106 -0.23 -4.22 8.33
C TYR A 106 -0.02 -3.56 9.69
N ILE A 107 -0.87 -2.60 10.00
CA ILE A 107 -0.87 -1.86 11.27
C ILE A 107 -2.23 -2.06 11.94
N PRO A 108 -2.29 -2.80 13.06
CA PRO A 108 -3.54 -3.07 13.76
C PRO A 108 -4.20 -1.79 14.27
N GLY A 109 -5.52 -1.83 14.40
CA GLY A 109 -6.31 -0.72 14.91
C GLY A 109 -6.01 -0.38 16.38
N VAL A 110 -6.21 0.88 16.74
CA VAL A 110 -6.09 1.31 18.15
C VAL A 110 -7.08 0.57 19.03
N GLY A 111 -6.70 0.34 20.28
CA GLY A 111 -7.48 -0.45 21.24
C GLY A 111 -7.27 -1.95 21.13
N THR A 112 -6.51 -2.42 20.14
CA THR A 112 -6.11 -3.83 20.03
C THR A 112 -4.66 -4.03 20.45
N PRO A 113 -4.30 -5.23 20.94
CA PRO A 113 -2.93 -5.54 21.27
C PRO A 113 -2.00 -5.38 20.07
N PHE A 114 -0.85 -4.75 20.31
CA PHE A 114 0.21 -4.63 19.33
C PHE A 114 1.57 -4.80 20.02
N PRO A 115 2.01 -6.04 20.22
CA PRO A 115 3.22 -6.36 21.00
C PRO A 115 4.48 -5.70 20.46
N GLU A 116 4.55 -5.50 19.15
CA GLU A 116 5.69 -4.89 18.44
C GLU A 116 5.99 -3.46 18.91
N ILE A 117 5.01 -2.79 19.50
CA ILE A 117 5.16 -1.45 20.12
C ILE A 117 4.87 -1.44 21.62
N GLY A 118 4.75 -2.61 22.25
CA GLY A 118 4.43 -2.75 23.68
C GLY A 118 2.98 -2.40 24.05
N ASP A 119 2.08 -2.24 23.07
CA ASP A 119 0.67 -1.93 23.32
C ASP A 119 -0.10 -3.22 23.68
N LYS A 120 -0.62 -3.29 24.90
CA LYS A 120 -1.42 -4.43 25.39
C LYS A 120 -2.89 -4.38 24.93
N GLY A 121 -3.30 -3.28 24.29
CA GLY A 121 -4.70 -3.03 23.94
C GLY A 121 -5.54 -2.59 25.14
N GLY A 122 -6.86 -2.48 24.91
CA GLY A 122 -7.84 -2.14 25.95
C GLY A 122 -8.34 -0.70 25.89
N ALA A 123 -9.24 -0.35 26.81
CA ALA A 123 -9.98 0.92 26.83
C ALA A 123 -9.08 2.17 26.95
N LEU A 124 -7.95 2.07 27.64
CA LEU A 124 -6.96 3.16 27.75
C LEU A 124 -6.32 3.52 26.39
N GLY A 125 -6.13 2.52 25.49
CA GLY A 125 -5.68 2.76 24.12
C GLY A 125 -6.75 3.40 23.21
N LEU A 126 -8.02 3.33 23.60
CA LEU A 126 -9.14 3.90 22.85
C LEU A 126 -9.26 5.42 22.97
N GLY A 127 -8.92 5.98 24.14
CA GLY A 127 -9.15 7.39 24.47
C GLY A 127 -7.94 8.31 24.35
N PHE A 128 -6.74 7.80 24.51
CA PHE A 128 -5.52 8.59 24.53
C PHE A 128 -4.67 8.35 23.28
N GLY A 129 -4.18 9.41 22.67
CA GLY A 129 -3.42 9.40 21.41
C GLY A 129 -2.13 8.56 21.40
N ALA A 130 -1.68 8.05 22.58
CA ALA A 130 -0.43 7.31 22.73
C ALA A 130 -0.34 6.06 21.86
N GLY A 131 -1.40 5.24 21.80
CA GLY A 131 -1.42 4.04 20.95
C GLY A 131 -1.45 4.35 19.45
N GLY A 132 -1.94 5.54 19.09
CA GLY A 132 -1.93 6.03 17.71
C GLY A 132 -0.53 6.45 17.26
N GLU A 133 0.19 7.16 18.10
CA GLU A 133 1.55 7.61 17.85
C GLU A 133 2.53 6.43 17.70
N GLY A 134 2.46 5.45 18.59
CA GLY A 134 3.28 4.24 18.49
C GLY A 134 3.09 3.50 17.16
N ARG A 135 1.85 3.44 16.65
CA ARG A 135 1.54 2.83 15.36
C ARG A 135 2.10 3.61 14.17
N LEU A 136 2.08 4.94 14.24
CA LEU A 136 2.71 5.80 13.23
C LEU A 136 4.23 5.64 13.24
N LYS A 137 4.83 5.63 14.42
CA LYS A 137 6.27 5.39 14.59
C LYS A 137 6.66 4.04 14.02
N TYR A 138 5.93 2.99 14.35
CA TYR A 138 6.14 1.66 13.78
C TYR A 138 6.10 1.65 12.26
N ALA A 139 5.09 2.30 11.64
CA ALA A 139 4.99 2.37 10.19
C ALA A 139 6.20 3.09 9.55
N MET A 140 6.68 4.18 10.19
CA MET A 140 7.88 4.89 9.75
C MET A 140 9.14 4.02 9.88
N GLU A 141 9.28 3.29 10.99
CA GLU A 141 10.40 2.35 11.21
C GLU A 141 10.39 1.21 10.19
N ARG A 142 9.21 0.67 9.87
CA ARG A 142 9.09 -0.34 8.79
C ARG A 142 9.52 0.22 7.44
N PHE A 143 9.15 1.46 7.11
CA PHE A 143 9.64 2.12 5.91
C PHE A 143 11.18 2.18 5.92
N ASP A 144 11.78 2.69 6.99
CA ASP A 144 13.24 2.85 7.10
C ASP A 144 13.97 1.50 7.01
N GLU A 145 13.44 0.47 7.63
CA GLU A 145 13.98 -0.89 7.53
C GLU A 145 13.98 -1.40 6.09
N ARG A 146 12.91 -1.18 5.32
CA ARG A 146 12.85 -1.60 3.93
C ARG A 146 13.83 -0.85 3.05
N ILE A 147 14.03 0.44 3.32
CA ILE A 147 15.06 1.21 2.64
C ILE A 147 16.46 0.67 2.98
N ALA A 148 16.76 0.41 4.24
CA ALA A 148 18.05 -0.14 4.66
C ALA A 148 18.35 -1.51 4.02
N ILE A 149 17.34 -2.39 3.94
CA ILE A 149 17.47 -3.69 3.24
C ILE A 149 17.77 -3.48 1.75
N ALA A 150 17.09 -2.54 1.10
CA ALA A 150 17.31 -2.23 -0.31
C ALA A 150 18.71 -1.61 -0.53
N GLU A 151 19.17 -0.75 0.37
CA GLU A 151 20.53 -0.17 0.34
C GLU A 151 21.60 -1.24 0.50
N ALA A 152 21.42 -2.19 1.41
CA ALA A 152 22.33 -3.31 1.57
C ALA A 152 22.46 -4.14 0.27
N ARG A 153 21.33 -4.32 -0.46
CA ARG A 153 21.36 -4.97 -1.77
C ARG A 153 22.01 -4.10 -2.84
N ALA A 154 21.85 -2.77 -2.76
CA ALA A 154 22.42 -1.80 -3.69
C ALA A 154 23.95 -1.61 -3.53
N MET A 155 24.59 -2.23 -2.54
CA MET A 155 26.04 -2.34 -2.47
C MET A 155 26.62 -3.05 -3.70
N ASN A 156 25.83 -3.91 -4.35
CA ASN A 156 26.12 -4.35 -5.70
C ASN A 156 25.72 -3.24 -6.69
N PRO A 157 26.65 -2.68 -7.51
CA PRO A 157 26.38 -1.56 -8.42
C PRO A 157 25.26 -1.83 -9.43
N THR A 158 24.93 -3.09 -9.68
CA THR A 158 23.84 -3.49 -10.58
C THR A 158 22.47 -3.38 -9.94
N ASN A 159 22.35 -3.26 -8.60
CA ASN A 159 21.10 -3.26 -7.84
C ASN A 159 20.70 -1.86 -7.34
N LYS A 160 20.77 -0.85 -8.17
CA LYS A 160 20.41 0.53 -7.77
C LYS A 160 18.93 0.66 -7.42
N ILE A 161 18.61 1.42 -6.37
CA ILE A 161 17.24 1.82 -6.06
C ILE A 161 16.84 2.90 -7.08
N THR A 162 15.86 2.59 -7.92
CA THR A 162 15.39 3.47 -9.00
C THR A 162 14.07 4.13 -8.71
N GLY A 163 13.31 3.62 -7.73
CA GLY A 163 12.05 4.21 -7.31
C GLY A 163 11.50 3.57 -6.05
N ILE A 164 10.77 4.37 -5.28
CA ILE A 164 10.01 3.96 -4.10
C ILE A 164 8.56 4.36 -4.33
N HIS A 165 7.70 3.36 -4.46
CA HIS A 165 6.27 3.52 -4.71
C HIS A 165 5.50 3.16 -3.46
N ILE A 166 4.70 4.09 -2.95
CA ILE A 166 3.98 3.93 -1.68
C ILE A 166 2.47 3.91 -1.97
N ALA A 167 1.79 2.87 -1.50
CA ALA A 167 0.34 2.82 -1.39
C ALA A 167 -0.05 2.86 0.09
N ILE A 168 -1.12 3.59 0.41
CA ILE A 168 -1.56 3.78 1.78
C ILE A 168 -3.05 3.49 1.85
N PHE A 169 -3.45 2.60 2.74
CA PHE A 169 -4.83 2.23 2.99
C PHE A 169 -5.19 2.50 4.44
N GLY A 170 -6.39 2.98 4.69
CA GLY A 170 -6.85 3.20 6.06
C GLY A 170 -8.36 3.15 6.20
N PHE A 171 -8.84 2.66 7.35
CA PHE A 171 -10.24 2.60 7.71
C PHE A 171 -10.50 3.28 9.05
N SER A 172 -11.59 4.06 9.14
CA SER A 172 -12.01 4.72 10.38
C SER A 172 -10.90 5.59 10.99
N ARG A 173 -10.54 5.42 12.28
CA ARG A 173 -9.37 6.08 12.89
C ARG A 173 -8.04 5.64 12.27
N GLY A 174 -7.97 4.48 11.62
CA GLY A 174 -6.85 4.08 10.80
C GLY A 174 -6.68 4.96 9.56
N ALA A 175 -7.77 5.44 8.95
CA ALA A 175 -7.71 6.38 7.85
C ALA A 175 -7.11 7.74 8.26
N ALA A 176 -7.44 8.23 9.46
CA ALA A 176 -6.79 9.43 10.03
C ALA A 176 -5.27 9.22 10.22
N LYS A 177 -4.85 8.01 10.66
CA LYS A 177 -3.42 7.66 10.78
C LYS A 177 -2.74 7.50 9.43
N ALA A 178 -3.42 6.94 8.45
CA ALA A 178 -2.92 6.86 7.07
C ALA A 178 -2.60 8.26 6.51
N ARG A 179 -3.46 9.25 6.76
CA ARG A 179 -3.20 10.65 6.41
C ARG A 179 -2.01 11.23 7.18
N ALA A 180 -1.94 11.00 8.49
CA ALA A 180 -0.82 11.46 9.31
C ALA A 180 0.52 10.82 8.86
N PHE A 181 0.51 9.54 8.50
CA PHE A 181 1.66 8.86 7.92
C PHE A 181 2.07 9.51 6.59
N ALA A 182 1.14 9.76 5.68
CA ALA A 182 1.43 10.43 4.42
C ALA A 182 2.05 11.82 4.61
N LEU A 183 1.56 12.61 5.57
CA LEU A 183 2.13 13.91 5.91
C LEU A 183 3.57 13.79 6.45
N ARG A 184 3.83 12.81 7.32
CA ARG A 184 5.19 12.55 7.82
C ARG A 184 6.12 12.09 6.71
N MET A 185 5.64 11.25 5.82
CA MET A 185 6.40 10.85 4.63
C MET A 185 6.71 12.06 3.75
N HIS A 186 5.71 12.90 3.46
CA HIS A 186 5.91 14.11 2.66
C HIS A 186 6.96 15.05 3.29
N ALA A 187 6.97 15.22 4.61
CA ALA A 187 7.97 16.02 5.31
C ALA A 187 9.42 15.52 5.13
N ARG A 188 9.59 14.25 4.76
CA ARG A 188 10.90 13.64 4.47
C ARG A 188 11.31 13.74 3.00
N LEU A 189 10.46 14.30 2.16
CA LEU A 189 10.73 14.47 0.74
C LEU A 189 11.30 15.85 0.44
N ALA A 190 12.01 15.92 -0.67
CA ALA A 190 12.47 17.16 -1.29
C ALA A 190 12.05 17.17 -2.76
N PRO A 191 11.68 18.32 -3.34
CA PRO A 191 11.40 18.40 -4.76
C PRO A 191 12.68 18.18 -5.59
N GLN A 192 12.57 17.45 -6.69
CA GLN A 192 13.65 17.28 -7.66
C GLN A 192 13.06 17.10 -9.07
N GLY A 193 13.28 18.07 -9.95
CA GLY A 193 12.60 18.13 -11.23
C GLY A 193 11.08 18.16 -11.05
N ASP A 194 10.38 17.33 -11.79
CA ASP A 194 8.92 17.20 -11.72
C ASP A 194 8.43 16.21 -10.63
N GLY A 195 9.34 15.74 -9.79
CA GLY A 195 9.03 14.71 -8.78
C GLY A 195 9.55 15.01 -7.39
N TRP A 196 9.53 13.99 -6.57
CA TRP A 196 9.97 14.03 -5.19
C TRP A 196 11.02 12.97 -4.92
N VAL A 197 12.00 13.29 -4.08
CA VAL A 197 13.04 12.36 -3.65
C VAL A 197 13.12 12.27 -2.13
N LEU A 198 13.56 11.14 -1.63
CA LEU A 198 13.84 10.96 -0.20
C LEU A 198 15.03 11.86 0.19
N ARG A 199 14.79 12.80 1.09
CA ARG A 199 15.78 13.80 1.53
C ARG A 199 17.04 13.12 2.06
N GLY A 200 18.19 13.62 1.65
CA GLY A 200 19.49 13.09 2.04
C GLY A 200 19.91 11.79 1.34
N LYS A 201 19.01 11.14 0.59
CA LYS A 201 19.30 9.89 -0.14
C LYS A 201 19.10 10.03 -1.65
N GLY A 202 18.27 10.94 -2.11
CA GLY A 202 18.03 11.21 -3.54
C GLY A 202 17.22 10.14 -4.26
N TYR A 203 16.65 9.15 -3.56
CA TYR A 203 15.81 8.12 -4.18
C TYR A 203 14.46 8.71 -4.59
N PRO A 204 14.01 8.54 -5.85
CA PRO A 204 12.69 8.96 -6.27
C PRO A 204 11.59 8.29 -5.43
N VAL A 205 10.64 9.10 -4.93
CA VAL A 205 9.51 8.62 -4.12
C VAL A 205 8.20 9.08 -4.73
N ARG A 206 7.25 8.16 -4.81
CA ARG A 206 5.89 8.46 -5.24
C ARG A 206 4.88 7.82 -4.30
N ILE A 207 4.03 8.63 -3.68
CA ILE A 207 2.79 8.13 -3.08
C ILE A 207 1.78 8.07 -4.23
N TYR A 208 1.55 6.87 -4.77
CA TYR A 208 0.74 6.71 -5.98
C TYR A 208 -0.71 6.36 -5.68
N PHE A 209 -1.00 5.91 -4.46
CA PHE A 209 -2.35 5.57 -4.06
C PHE A 209 -2.60 5.87 -2.58
N MET A 210 -3.78 6.41 -2.28
CA MET A 210 -4.27 6.57 -0.92
C MET A 210 -5.76 6.22 -0.87
N GLY A 211 -6.08 5.06 -0.28
CA GLY A 211 -7.46 4.58 -0.07
C GLY A 211 -7.90 4.84 1.37
N LEU A 212 -8.74 5.84 1.59
CA LEU A 212 -9.25 6.22 2.91
C LEU A 212 -10.74 5.89 2.98
N MET A 213 -11.09 4.95 3.84
CA MET A 213 -12.44 4.46 4.00
C MET A 213 -13.00 4.94 5.35
N ASP A 214 -14.17 5.56 5.30
CA ASP A 214 -14.96 5.97 6.47
C ASP A 214 -14.11 6.67 7.55
N THR A 215 -13.43 7.76 7.15
CA THR A 215 -12.47 8.47 8.00
C THR A 215 -13.17 9.07 9.21
N VAL A 216 -12.77 8.64 10.41
CA VAL A 216 -13.20 9.20 11.68
C VAL A 216 -12.06 9.99 12.31
N ALA A 217 -12.35 11.20 12.77
CA ALA A 217 -11.39 12.02 13.48
C ALA A 217 -10.90 11.31 14.74
N SER A 218 -9.59 11.40 15.00
CA SER A 218 -9.03 10.96 16.29
C SER A 218 -9.33 12.06 17.31
N VAL A 219 -10.53 12.04 17.89
CA VAL A 219 -10.87 12.93 18.99
C VAL A 219 -10.14 12.46 20.25
N GLY A 220 -9.04 13.15 20.59
CA GLY A 220 -8.61 13.18 21.98
C GLY A 220 -9.70 13.89 22.78
N LEU A 221 -9.89 13.52 24.05
CA LEU A 221 -10.66 14.34 24.97
C LEU A 221 -10.08 15.74 24.91
N SER A 222 -10.87 16.72 24.42
CA SER A 222 -10.53 18.13 24.58
C SER A 222 -10.47 18.38 26.07
N ASN A 223 -9.29 18.79 26.57
CA ASN A 223 -9.20 19.37 27.90
C ASN A 223 -10.08 20.65 27.87
N THR A 224 -11.25 20.56 28.46
CA THR A 224 -12.03 21.72 28.91
C THR A 224 -11.37 22.32 30.11
#